data_20fd43d18d1949d24604f92d04148396
#
_entry.id   20fd43d18d1949d24604f92d04148396
#
_cell.length_a   1.000
_cell.length_b   1.000
_cell.length_c   1.000
_cell.angle_alpha   90.00
_cell.angle_beta   90.00
_cell.angle_gamma   90.00
#
_symmetry.space_group_name_H-M   'P 1'
#
loop_
_entity.id
_entity.type
_entity.pdbx_description
1 polymer ?
#
loop_
_entity_poly.entity_id
_entity_poly.type
_entity_poly.pdbx_seq_one_letter_code
_entity_poly.pdbx_strand_id
1 'polypeptide(L)' 'MPAMPRPMRAAPHGPISRPELGIPVFATIHWANGGEVVVPAIATAWTREAVEVTWGLRDSGLRSDWIPAEHVTRSPMAR' A
#
# COMPACT_ATOMS: atom_id res chain seq x y z
N MET A 1 14.29 -22.98 -3.45
CA MET A 1 12.94 -22.43 -3.62
C MET A 1 13.04 -20.93 -3.89
N PRO A 2 12.47 -20.44 -4.97
CA PRO A 2 12.55 -19.01 -5.23
C PRO A 2 11.77 -18.25 -4.17
N ALA A 3 12.34 -17.15 -3.72
CA ALA A 3 11.63 -16.26 -2.81
C ALA A 3 10.48 -15.58 -3.55
N MET A 4 9.37 -15.38 -2.87
CA MET A 4 8.29 -14.58 -3.43
C MET A 4 8.77 -13.15 -3.64
N PRO A 5 8.38 -12.51 -4.77
CA PRO A 5 8.69 -11.10 -4.95
C PRO A 5 8.15 -10.28 -3.80
N ARG A 6 8.91 -9.26 -3.41
CA ARG A 6 8.47 -8.32 -2.38
C ARG A 6 8.09 -7.00 -3.03
N PRO A 7 7.04 -6.32 -2.52
CA PRO A 7 6.73 -4.98 -2.98
C PRO A 7 7.89 -4.03 -2.68
N MET A 8 8.08 -3.05 -3.54
CA MET A 8 8.96 -1.95 -3.22
C MET A 8 8.35 -1.16 -2.08
N ARG A 9 9.14 -0.90 -1.08
CA ARG A 9 8.72 -0.22 0.14
C ARG A 9 9.31 1.17 0.24
N ALA A 10 8.60 2.03 0.96
CA ALA A 10 9.11 3.32 1.39
C ALA A 10 9.12 3.34 2.90
N ALA A 11 10.27 3.67 3.49
CA ALA A 11 10.33 3.83 4.94
C ALA A 11 9.57 5.08 5.35
N PRO A 12 8.74 5.01 6.41
CA PRO A 12 8.05 6.20 6.88
C PRO A 12 9.04 7.17 7.54
N HIS A 13 8.92 8.44 7.20
CA HIS A 13 9.71 9.52 7.79
C HIS A 13 8.79 10.60 8.32
N GLY A 14 9.14 11.14 9.48
CA GLY A 14 8.37 12.20 10.10
C GLY A 14 7.10 11.72 10.79
N PRO A 15 6.21 12.63 11.12
CA PRO A 15 4.98 12.29 11.85
C PRO A 15 4.10 11.34 11.04
N ILE A 16 3.57 10.32 11.71
CA ILE A 16 2.66 9.34 11.11
C ILE A 16 1.23 9.73 11.49
N SER A 17 0.38 9.86 10.48
CA SER A 17 -1.05 10.07 10.66
C SER A 17 -1.78 8.74 10.51
N ARG A 18 -2.71 8.47 11.44
CA ARG A 18 -3.54 7.27 11.39
C ARG A 18 -5.00 7.68 11.47
N PRO A 19 -5.80 7.41 10.43
CA PRO A 19 -7.23 7.72 10.48
C PRO A 19 -7.95 6.76 11.43
N GLU A 20 -9.08 7.18 12.01
CA GLU A 20 -9.91 6.29 12.80
C GLU A 20 -10.42 5.11 11.96
N LEU A 21 -10.81 5.42 10.74
CA LEU A 21 -11.24 4.41 9.76
C LEU A 21 -10.29 4.47 8.59
N GLY A 22 -9.91 3.31 8.08
CA GLY A 22 -9.08 3.24 6.89
C GLY A 22 -9.75 3.93 5.71
N ILE A 23 -8.93 4.45 4.80
CA ILE A 23 -9.41 5.18 3.62
C ILE A 23 -9.25 4.28 2.41
N PRO A 24 -10.35 3.99 1.67
CA PRO A 24 -10.27 3.22 0.43
C PRO A 24 -9.39 3.94 -0.60
N VAL A 25 -8.44 3.18 -1.17
CA VAL A 25 -7.50 3.71 -2.15
C VAL A 25 -7.23 2.65 -3.22
N PHE A 26 -6.62 3.08 -4.31
CA PHE A 26 -5.95 2.17 -5.24
C PHE A 26 -4.45 2.33 -5.04
N ALA A 27 -3.78 1.22 -4.86
CA ALA A 27 -2.34 1.20 -4.66
C ALA A 27 -1.68 0.50 -5.85
N THR A 28 -0.67 1.14 -6.42
CA THR A 28 0.16 0.52 -7.44
C THR A 28 1.32 -0.17 -6.75
N ILE A 29 1.32 -1.47 -6.79
CA ILE A 29 2.35 -2.28 -6.16
C ILE A 29 3.42 -2.62 -7.19
N HIS A 30 4.63 -2.15 -6.94
CA HIS A 30 5.79 -2.48 -7.77
C HIS A 30 6.56 -3.60 -7.08
N TRP A 31 6.68 -4.72 -7.77
CA TRP A 31 7.40 -5.86 -7.24
C TRP A 31 8.88 -5.74 -7.54
N ALA A 32 9.70 -6.30 -6.66
CA ALA A 32 11.16 -6.27 -6.84
C ALA A 32 11.62 -6.93 -8.14
N ASN A 33 10.82 -7.82 -8.71
CA ASN A 33 11.14 -8.47 -10.00
C ASN A 33 10.74 -7.63 -11.22
N GLY A 34 10.28 -6.40 -11.02
CA GLY A 34 9.89 -5.51 -12.12
C GLY A 34 8.42 -5.53 -12.50
N GLY A 35 7.64 -6.41 -11.89
CA GLY A 35 6.19 -6.45 -12.13
C GLY A 35 5.46 -5.32 -11.41
N GLU A 36 4.27 -5.01 -11.90
CA GLU A 36 3.46 -3.93 -11.36
C GLU A 36 1.99 -4.36 -11.40
N VAL A 37 1.23 -4.02 -10.36
CA VAL A 37 -0.21 -4.28 -10.31
C VAL A 37 -0.90 -3.19 -9.51
N VAL A 38 -2.09 -2.80 -9.95
CA VAL A 38 -2.95 -1.86 -9.21
C VAL A 38 -3.98 -2.69 -8.44
N VAL A 39 -4.04 -2.49 -7.14
CA VAL A 39 -4.94 -3.23 -6.26
C VAL A 39 -5.82 -2.28 -5.44
N PRO A 40 -7.07 -2.65 -5.17
CA PRO A 40 -7.85 -1.94 -4.17
C PRO A 40 -7.26 -2.25 -2.79
N ALA A 41 -7.12 -1.21 -1.98
CA ALA A 41 -6.49 -1.31 -0.67
C ALA A 41 -7.12 -0.34 0.30
N ILE A 42 -6.71 -0.44 1.56
CA ILE A 42 -7.11 0.50 2.60
C ILE A 42 -5.85 1.20 3.09
N ALA A 43 -5.85 2.52 3.06
CA ALA A 43 -4.78 3.31 3.65
C ALA A 43 -5.01 3.37 5.15
N THR A 44 -4.07 2.85 5.92
CA THR A 44 -4.18 2.71 7.36
C THR A 44 -3.29 3.67 8.13
N ALA A 45 -2.33 4.26 7.46
CA ALA A 45 -1.47 5.29 8.04
C ALA A 45 -0.73 6.00 6.91
N TRP A 46 -0.25 7.19 7.16
CA TRP A 46 0.59 7.87 6.18
C TRP A 46 1.53 8.86 6.83
N THR A 47 2.60 9.12 6.10
CA THR A 47 3.45 10.27 6.31
C THR A 47 3.34 11.13 5.05
N ARG A 48 4.11 12.19 5.00
CA ARG A 48 4.14 13.06 3.81
C ARG A 48 4.54 12.30 2.54
N GLU A 49 5.42 11.33 2.66
CA GLU A 49 6.05 10.67 1.50
C GLU A 49 5.65 9.21 1.31
N ALA A 50 5.02 8.60 2.32
CA ALA A 50 4.70 7.18 2.28
C ALA A 50 3.33 6.91 2.88
N VAL A 51 2.70 5.83 2.40
CA VAL A 51 1.39 5.40 2.88
C VAL A 51 1.47 3.93 3.23
N GLU A 52 0.99 3.58 4.42
CA GLU A 52 0.78 2.18 4.78
C GLU A 52 -0.54 1.74 4.17
N VAL A 53 -0.49 0.73 3.33
CA VAL A 53 -1.68 0.17 2.69
C VAL A 53 -1.85 -1.28 3.08
N THR A 54 -3.10 -1.69 3.25
CA THR A 54 -3.48 -3.07 3.53
C THR A 54 -4.36 -3.55 2.39
N TRP A 55 -4.00 -4.69 1.82
CA TRP A 55 -4.79 -5.29 0.74
C TRP A 55 -4.85 -6.79 0.90
N GLY A 56 -5.82 -7.41 0.21
CA GLY A 56 -6.00 -8.84 0.25
C GLY A 56 -5.14 -9.56 -0.78
N LEU A 57 -4.57 -10.66 -0.37
CA LEU A 57 -3.95 -11.63 -1.25
C LEU A 57 -4.88 -12.83 -1.37
N ARG A 58 -5.06 -13.31 -2.60
CA ARG A 58 -6.03 -14.38 -2.89
C ARG A 58 -5.89 -15.58 -1.95
N ASP A 59 -4.66 -16.04 -1.72
CA ASP A 59 -4.40 -17.28 -0.97
C ASP A 59 -3.71 -17.06 0.38
N SER A 60 -3.33 -15.82 0.68
CA SER A 60 -2.47 -15.56 1.84
C SER A 60 -3.06 -14.56 2.84
N GLY A 61 -4.33 -14.20 2.68
CA GLY A 61 -4.98 -13.26 3.58
C GLY A 61 -4.59 -11.82 3.31
N LEU A 62 -4.43 -11.05 4.38
CA LEU A 62 -4.13 -9.62 4.27
C LEU A 62 -2.63 -9.36 4.33
N ARG A 63 -2.21 -8.36 3.62
CA ARG A 63 -0.84 -7.87 3.64
C ARG A 63 -0.83 -6.37 3.84
N SER A 64 0.10 -5.86 4.62
CA SER A 64 0.29 -4.43 4.83
C SER A 64 1.74 -4.08 4.53
N ASP A 65 1.93 -3.00 3.80
CA ASP A 65 3.26 -2.46 3.52
C ASP A 65 3.21 -0.95 3.40
N TRP A 66 4.33 -0.31 3.68
CA TRP A 66 4.53 1.11 3.38
C TRP A 66 5.02 1.25 1.96
N ILE A 67 4.33 2.07 1.17
CA ILE A 67 4.71 2.33 -0.22
C ILE A 67 4.80 3.84 -0.46
N PRO A 68 5.52 4.27 -1.51
CA PRO A 68 5.58 5.71 -1.83
C PRO A 68 4.20 6.30 -2.02
N ALA A 69 3.97 7.49 -1.49
CA ALA A 69 2.67 8.15 -1.59
C ALA A 69 2.24 8.38 -3.04
N GLU A 70 3.17 8.58 -3.95
CA GLU A 70 2.87 8.76 -5.38
C GLU A 70 2.26 7.53 -6.04
N HIS A 71 2.37 6.36 -5.41
CA HIS A 71 1.79 5.12 -5.92
C HIS A 71 0.38 4.84 -5.37
N VAL A 72 -0.18 5.79 -4.64
CA VAL A 72 -1.50 5.63 -4.01
C VAL A 72 -2.43 6.71 -4.52
N THR A 73 -3.61 6.29 -4.95
CA THR A 73 -4.66 7.19 -5.43
C THR A 73 -5.93 6.90 -4.65
N ARG A 74 -6.65 7.93 -4.23
CA ARG A 74 -7.93 7.71 -3.58
C ARG A 74 -8.89 6.98 -4.52
N SER A 75 -9.59 6.01 -3.96
CA SER A 75 -10.63 5.32 -4.71
C SER A 75 -11.75 6.32 -5.04
N PRO A 76 -12.28 6.33 -6.29
CA PRO A 76 -13.44 7.16 -6.60
C PRO A 76 -14.66 6.83 -5.76
N MET A 77 -14.70 5.65 -5.16
CA MET A 77 -15.78 5.23 -4.28
C MET A 77 -15.62 5.77 -2.86
N ALA A 78 -14.46 6.32 -2.52
CA ALA A 78 -14.22 6.92 -1.20
C ALA A 78 -14.88 8.29 -1.11
N ARG A 79 -15.51 8.54 0.02
CA ARG A 79 -16.14 9.81 0.30
C ARG A 79 -15.73 10.34 1.65
#